data_380562790befd94662e95ed0f2d0cd9c
#
_entry.id   380562790befd94662e95ed0f2d0cd9c
#
_cell.length_a   1.000
_cell.length_b   1.000
_cell.length_c   1.000
_cell.angle_alpha   90.00
_cell.angle_beta   90.00
_cell.angle_gamma   90.00
#
_symmetry.space_group_name_H-M   'P 1'
#
loop_
_entity.id
_entity.type
_entity.pdbx_description
1 polymer ?
#
loop_
_entity_poly.entity_id
_entity_poly.type
_entity_poly.pdbx_seq_one_letter_code
_entity_poly.pdbx_strand_id
1 'polypeptide(L)'
;PTSAPQDVNSIQITIADKQTPLVLLVGPPACGKTMTLIRLARFLKEKGYQLEPVRTLRPSTDKAYLDLCNNFNSMLSTPLAAEATNLISFMLVRVLDKGKVICQILEAPGEHYFNPNDPRSPFPTYLNQVFADRMRKIWTFIVEKDWRDEQNRLDYVQRIRDIQLQIHPRDRALFLFNKIDLTGFVIGRGRVNRAAAKKDVEDNYPGIFEPFRNTHPITSFWKPWRCEFLPFQTGTYTVDNSNGQLYFQAGADDYPAALWQRLLHFIRG
;
A
#
# COMPACT_ATOMS: atom_id res chain seq x y z
N PRO A 1 -31.23 0.04 -0.99
CA PRO A 1 -31.18 -0.01 0.46
C PRO A 1 -29.75 0.29 0.88
N THR A 2 -29.53 1.51 1.35
CA THR A 2 -28.26 1.92 1.97
C THR A 2 -28.14 1.13 3.27
N SER A 3 -27.27 0.11 3.28
CA SER A 3 -26.86 -0.55 4.53
C SER A 3 -26.32 0.53 5.48
N ALA A 4 -26.75 0.51 6.73
CA ALA A 4 -26.20 1.37 7.78
C ALA A 4 -24.67 1.28 7.76
N PRO A 5 -23.93 2.38 8.00
CA PRO A 5 -22.48 2.35 8.03
C PRO A 5 -22.05 1.30 9.07
N GLN A 6 -21.34 0.29 8.62
CA GLN A 6 -20.83 -0.76 9.49
C GLN A 6 -19.86 -0.09 10.49
N ASP A 7 -20.07 -0.30 11.79
CA ASP A 7 -19.12 0.17 12.81
C ASP A 7 -17.74 -0.46 12.51
N VAL A 8 -16.78 0.39 12.21
CA VAL A 8 -15.41 -0.01 11.85
C VAL A 8 -14.75 -0.82 12.98
N ASN A 9 -15.13 -0.57 14.24
CA ASN A 9 -14.63 -1.30 15.39
C ASN A 9 -15.25 -2.70 15.55
N SER A 10 -16.37 -2.97 14.88
CA SER A 10 -16.96 -4.32 14.82
C SER A 10 -16.27 -5.26 13.83
N ILE A 11 -15.34 -4.74 13.02
CA ILE A 11 -14.62 -5.53 12.03
C ILE A 11 -13.71 -6.53 12.74
N GLN A 12 -13.95 -7.82 12.48
CA GLN A 12 -13.11 -8.92 12.97
C GLN A 12 -12.23 -9.43 11.82
N ILE A 13 -10.94 -9.60 12.09
CA ILE A 13 -10.00 -10.21 11.16
C ILE A 13 -9.17 -11.29 11.85
N THR A 14 -8.70 -12.25 11.06
CA THR A 14 -7.78 -13.29 11.51
C THR A 14 -6.64 -13.45 10.51
N ILE A 15 -5.40 -13.14 10.92
CA ILE A 15 -4.21 -13.46 10.17
C ILE A 15 -3.60 -14.71 10.81
N ALA A 16 -3.91 -15.87 10.26
CA ALA A 16 -3.52 -17.15 10.84
C ALA A 16 -2.02 -17.44 10.68
N ASP A 17 -1.43 -17.06 9.54
CA ASP A 17 0.00 -17.23 9.30
C ASP A 17 0.78 -16.07 9.91
N LYS A 18 1.44 -16.33 11.06
CA LYS A 18 2.27 -15.36 11.79
C LYS A 18 3.77 -15.47 11.47
N GLN A 19 4.16 -16.45 10.68
CA GLN A 19 5.57 -16.71 10.33
C GLN A 19 5.97 -15.96 9.06
N THR A 20 5.05 -15.82 8.13
CA THR A 20 5.30 -15.14 6.85
C THR A 20 5.23 -13.63 7.02
N PRO A 21 6.21 -12.86 6.50
CA PRO A 21 6.20 -11.40 6.58
C PRO A 21 4.93 -10.78 5.99
N LEU A 22 4.45 -9.73 6.64
CA LEU A 22 3.27 -8.98 6.23
C LEU A 22 3.66 -7.63 5.63
N VAL A 23 3.33 -7.41 4.37
CA VAL A 23 3.43 -6.11 3.71
C VAL A 23 2.14 -5.34 3.98
N LEU A 24 2.25 -4.19 4.62
CA LEU A 24 1.12 -3.29 4.90
C LEU A 24 1.14 -2.14 3.90
N LEU A 25 0.08 -1.99 3.11
CA LEU A 25 -0.11 -0.83 2.26
C LEU A 25 -0.81 0.26 3.08
N VAL A 26 -0.03 1.23 3.54
CA VAL A 26 -0.49 2.32 4.41
C VAL A 26 -0.61 3.61 3.61
N GLY A 27 -1.74 4.27 3.70
CA GLY A 27 -1.93 5.54 3.02
C GLY A 27 -3.36 6.05 3.17
N PRO A 28 -3.55 7.35 2.95
CA PRO A 28 -4.87 7.97 3.06
C PRO A 28 -5.83 7.49 1.96
N PRO A 29 -7.11 7.88 2.03
CA PRO A 29 -8.05 7.62 0.94
C PRO A 29 -7.55 8.15 -0.40
N ALA A 30 -7.86 7.45 -1.47
CA ALA A 30 -7.56 7.80 -2.86
C ALA A 30 -6.06 7.93 -3.24
N CYS A 31 -5.10 7.62 -2.35
CA CYS A 31 -3.67 7.65 -2.67
C CYS A 31 -3.19 6.47 -3.57
N GLY A 32 -4.10 5.61 -4.00
CA GLY A 32 -3.82 4.53 -4.96
C GLY A 32 -3.33 3.21 -4.36
N LYS A 33 -3.62 2.90 -3.08
CA LYS A 33 -3.26 1.62 -2.43
C LYS A 33 -3.75 0.41 -3.23
N THR A 34 -5.04 0.36 -3.49
CA THR A 34 -5.69 -0.73 -4.22
C THR A 34 -5.10 -0.91 -5.62
N MET A 35 -4.87 0.19 -6.34
CA MET A 35 -4.26 0.13 -7.67
C MET A 35 -2.79 -0.29 -7.62
N THR A 36 -2.07 0.05 -6.55
CA THR A 36 -0.71 -0.45 -6.30
C THR A 36 -0.72 -1.97 -6.12
N LEU A 37 -1.65 -2.49 -5.31
CA LEU A 37 -1.83 -3.94 -5.13
C LEU A 37 -2.15 -4.63 -6.45
N ILE A 38 -3.13 -4.12 -7.21
CA ILE A 38 -3.53 -4.69 -8.50
C ILE A 38 -2.36 -4.68 -9.49
N ARG A 39 -1.65 -3.55 -9.61
CA ARG A 39 -0.50 -3.43 -10.52
C ARG A 39 0.62 -4.40 -10.17
N LEU A 40 0.95 -4.49 -8.87
CA LEU A 40 1.94 -5.43 -8.38
C LEU A 40 1.48 -6.88 -8.61
N ALA A 41 0.23 -7.20 -8.31
CA ALA A 41 -0.33 -8.55 -8.48
C ALA A 41 -0.31 -9.02 -9.95
N ARG A 42 -0.69 -8.15 -10.88
CA ARG A 42 -0.61 -8.45 -12.33
C ARG A 42 0.83 -8.74 -12.76
N PHE A 43 1.75 -7.85 -12.39
CA PHE A 43 3.17 -8.04 -12.68
C PHE A 43 3.71 -9.36 -12.11
N LEU A 44 3.38 -9.68 -10.86
CA LEU A 44 3.81 -10.92 -10.23
C LEU A 44 3.26 -12.16 -10.93
N LYS A 45 1.99 -12.13 -11.33
CA LYS A 45 1.34 -13.22 -12.09
C LYS A 45 2.06 -13.45 -13.43
N GLU A 46 2.41 -12.39 -14.15
CA GLU A 46 3.20 -12.48 -15.40
C GLU A 46 4.61 -13.05 -15.17
N LYS A 47 5.18 -12.85 -13.99
CA LYS A 47 6.49 -13.42 -13.59
C LYS A 47 6.40 -14.83 -13.00
N GLY A 48 5.22 -15.46 -13.02
CA GLY A 48 5.01 -16.85 -12.60
C GLY A 48 4.75 -17.04 -11.10
N TYR A 49 4.57 -15.95 -10.33
CA TYR A 49 4.11 -16.05 -8.96
C TYR A 49 2.62 -16.37 -8.90
N GLN A 50 2.22 -17.11 -7.87
CA GLN A 50 0.80 -17.34 -7.55
C GLN A 50 0.34 -16.32 -6.52
N LEU A 51 -0.89 -15.84 -6.66
CA LEU A 51 -1.51 -14.92 -5.72
C LEU A 51 -2.83 -15.50 -5.26
N GLU A 52 -2.98 -15.63 -3.95
CA GLU A 52 -4.14 -16.25 -3.32
C GLU A 52 -4.76 -15.32 -2.27
N PRO A 53 -6.03 -14.93 -2.42
CA PRO A 53 -6.72 -14.21 -1.36
C PRO A 53 -6.92 -15.11 -0.14
N VAL A 54 -6.70 -14.57 1.05
CA VAL A 54 -6.82 -15.32 2.32
C VAL A 54 -8.27 -15.30 2.78
N ARG A 55 -9.04 -16.32 2.42
CA ARG A 55 -10.48 -16.45 2.74
C ARG A 55 -10.77 -16.37 4.25
N THR A 56 -9.82 -16.84 5.07
CA THR A 56 -9.95 -16.85 6.54
C THR A 56 -9.61 -15.52 7.21
N LEU A 57 -9.29 -14.47 6.43
CA LEU A 57 -9.09 -13.13 6.99
C LEU A 57 -10.35 -12.63 7.70
N ARG A 58 -11.51 -12.88 7.12
CA ARG A 58 -12.82 -12.48 7.65
C ARG A 58 -13.60 -13.71 8.11
N PRO A 59 -14.58 -13.55 9.00
CA PRO A 59 -15.46 -14.65 9.38
C PRO A 59 -16.12 -15.32 8.17
N SER A 60 -16.33 -16.61 8.22
CA SER A 60 -16.99 -17.38 7.14
C SER A 60 -18.43 -16.94 6.84
N THR A 61 -19.02 -16.14 7.72
CA THR A 61 -20.34 -15.52 7.54
C THR A 61 -20.29 -14.24 6.70
N ASP A 62 -19.08 -13.66 6.46
CA ASP A 62 -18.90 -12.47 5.61
C ASP A 62 -18.93 -12.88 4.13
N LYS A 63 -20.16 -13.02 3.59
CA LYS A 63 -20.38 -13.43 2.20
C LYS A 63 -19.75 -12.46 1.21
N ALA A 64 -19.82 -11.15 1.47
CA ALA A 64 -19.26 -10.14 0.59
C ALA A 64 -17.73 -10.32 0.44
N TYR A 65 -17.03 -10.61 1.53
CA TYR A 65 -15.59 -10.90 1.50
C TYR A 65 -15.29 -12.22 0.76
N LEU A 66 -16.11 -13.25 0.94
CA LEU A 66 -15.93 -14.53 0.24
C LEU A 66 -16.14 -14.38 -1.27
N ASP A 67 -17.13 -13.59 -1.68
CA ASP A 67 -17.36 -13.28 -3.09
C ASP A 67 -16.21 -12.47 -3.70
N LEU A 68 -15.65 -11.52 -2.93
CA LEU A 68 -14.45 -10.79 -3.29
C LEU A 68 -13.26 -11.75 -3.54
N CYS A 69 -13.04 -12.71 -2.63
CA CYS A 69 -12.00 -13.73 -2.80
C CYS A 69 -12.24 -14.61 -4.05
N ASN A 70 -13.48 -15.00 -4.33
CA ASN A 70 -13.82 -15.80 -5.50
C ASN A 70 -13.53 -15.04 -6.80
N ASN A 71 -13.81 -13.75 -6.83
CA ASN A 71 -13.67 -12.90 -8.01
C ASN A 71 -12.28 -12.30 -8.18
N PHE A 72 -11.36 -12.49 -7.24
CA PHE A 72 -10.05 -11.85 -7.23
C PHE A 72 -9.27 -12.03 -8.55
N ASN A 73 -9.19 -13.24 -9.07
CA ASN A 73 -8.48 -13.51 -10.32
C ASN A 73 -9.15 -12.85 -11.53
N SER A 74 -10.47 -12.75 -11.56
CA SER A 74 -11.22 -12.04 -12.59
C SER A 74 -10.92 -10.54 -12.53
N MET A 75 -10.91 -9.95 -11.33
CA MET A 75 -10.58 -8.55 -11.12
C MET A 75 -9.15 -8.20 -11.54
N LEU A 76 -8.19 -9.11 -11.35
CA LEU A 76 -6.83 -8.92 -11.84
C LEU A 76 -6.76 -8.92 -13.37
N SER A 77 -7.69 -9.55 -14.05
CA SER A 77 -7.70 -9.68 -15.51
C SER A 77 -8.54 -8.60 -16.22
N THR A 78 -9.41 -7.89 -15.49
CA THR A 78 -10.26 -6.86 -16.08
C THR A 78 -9.48 -5.59 -16.40
N PRO A 79 -9.69 -4.95 -17.57
CA PRO A 79 -9.14 -3.65 -17.87
C PRO A 79 -9.87 -2.48 -17.15
N LEU A 80 -11.03 -2.74 -16.52
CA LEU A 80 -11.85 -1.73 -15.87
C LEU A 80 -11.28 -1.37 -14.49
N ALA A 81 -10.82 -0.14 -14.36
CA ALA A 81 -10.17 0.35 -13.14
C ALA A 81 -11.16 0.57 -11.99
N ALA A 82 -12.34 1.12 -12.28
CA ALA A 82 -13.32 1.50 -11.26
C ALA A 82 -13.91 0.29 -10.53
N GLU A 83 -14.21 -0.79 -11.24
CA GLU A 83 -14.72 -2.04 -10.63
C GLU A 83 -13.69 -2.65 -9.70
N ALA A 84 -12.43 -2.73 -10.13
CA ALA A 84 -11.36 -3.30 -9.33
C ALA A 84 -11.11 -2.51 -8.03
N THR A 85 -11.18 -1.18 -8.07
CA THR A 85 -10.93 -0.33 -6.90
C THR A 85 -12.03 -0.44 -5.84
N ASN A 86 -13.30 -0.50 -6.27
CA ASN A 86 -14.44 -0.59 -5.35
C ASN A 86 -14.53 -1.98 -4.68
N LEU A 87 -13.99 -3.01 -5.31
CA LEU A 87 -14.13 -4.39 -4.86
C LEU A 87 -12.95 -4.85 -3.97
N ILE A 88 -11.72 -4.36 -4.17
CA ILE A 88 -10.51 -4.85 -3.47
C ILE A 88 -10.15 -4.02 -2.22
N SER A 89 -11.00 -3.14 -1.75
CA SER A 89 -10.66 -2.16 -0.70
C SER A 89 -10.36 -2.74 0.70
N PHE A 90 -10.46 -4.04 0.92
CA PHE A 90 -10.04 -4.68 2.16
C PHE A 90 -9.71 -6.15 1.93
N MET A 91 -8.45 -6.46 1.71
CA MET A 91 -8.03 -7.82 1.35
C MET A 91 -6.65 -8.17 1.91
N LEU A 92 -6.49 -9.46 2.26
CA LEU A 92 -5.18 -10.07 2.50
C LEU A 92 -4.88 -11.05 1.36
N VAL A 93 -3.75 -10.86 0.69
CA VAL A 93 -3.31 -11.70 -0.42
C VAL A 93 -1.98 -12.36 -0.07
N ARG A 94 -1.89 -13.67 -0.25
CA ARG A 94 -0.61 -14.41 -0.20
C ARG A 94 0.08 -14.36 -1.54
N VAL A 95 1.39 -14.18 -1.52
CA VAL A 95 2.25 -14.33 -2.70
C VAL A 95 3.07 -15.61 -2.53
N LEU A 96 2.96 -16.50 -3.52
CA LEU A 96 3.65 -17.79 -3.50
C LEU A 96 4.66 -17.85 -4.66
N ASP A 97 5.83 -18.40 -4.36
CA ASP A 97 6.83 -18.82 -5.34
C ASP A 97 6.95 -20.34 -5.30
N LYS A 98 6.66 -21.02 -6.41
CA LYS A 98 6.68 -22.49 -6.53
C LYS A 98 5.94 -23.21 -5.40
N GLY A 99 4.76 -22.70 -5.05
CA GLY A 99 3.89 -23.24 -4.00
C GLY A 99 4.27 -22.87 -2.57
N LYS A 100 5.38 -22.15 -2.34
CA LYS A 100 5.77 -21.65 -1.02
C LYS A 100 5.32 -20.22 -0.81
N VAL A 101 4.61 -19.95 0.27
CA VAL A 101 4.24 -18.58 0.66
C VAL A 101 5.49 -17.80 1.04
N ILE A 102 5.71 -16.64 0.42
CA ILE A 102 6.88 -15.78 0.66
C ILE A 102 6.53 -14.49 1.37
N CYS A 103 5.34 -13.96 1.16
CA CYS A 103 4.80 -12.85 1.94
C CYS A 103 3.28 -12.82 1.86
N GLN A 104 2.70 -12.02 2.74
CA GLN A 104 1.29 -11.64 2.72
C GLN A 104 1.22 -10.13 2.48
N ILE A 105 0.22 -9.65 1.73
CA ILE A 105 0.00 -8.23 1.47
C ILE A 105 -1.38 -7.86 1.98
N LEU A 106 -1.45 -6.95 2.95
CA LEU A 106 -2.70 -6.42 3.48
C LEU A 106 -2.97 -5.04 2.87
N GLU A 107 -4.09 -4.93 2.21
CA GLU A 107 -4.72 -3.68 1.81
C GLU A 107 -5.94 -3.45 2.70
N ALA A 108 -6.07 -2.24 3.24
CA ALA A 108 -7.22 -1.82 4.02
C ALA A 108 -7.67 -0.41 3.58
N PRO A 109 -8.94 -0.04 3.83
CA PRO A 109 -9.46 1.27 3.47
C PRO A 109 -8.58 2.41 3.99
N GLY A 110 -8.38 3.44 3.18
CA GLY A 110 -7.54 4.58 3.53
C GLY A 110 -8.02 5.32 4.77
N GLU A 111 -9.32 5.42 4.91
CA GLU A 111 -10.02 6.03 6.04
C GLU A 111 -9.70 5.36 7.37
N HIS A 112 -9.33 4.08 7.35
CA HIS A 112 -8.94 3.33 8.55
C HIS A 112 -7.52 3.70 9.01
N TYR A 113 -6.65 4.09 8.08
CA TYR A 113 -5.32 4.61 8.42
C TYR A 113 -5.36 6.10 8.74
N PHE A 114 -6.09 6.86 7.96
CA PHE A 114 -6.19 8.31 8.09
C PHE A 114 -7.54 8.80 7.59
N ASN A 115 -8.34 9.36 8.48
CA ASN A 115 -9.59 10.05 8.15
C ASN A 115 -9.34 11.56 8.05
N PRO A 116 -9.41 12.17 6.86
CA PRO A 116 -9.17 13.61 6.71
C PRO A 116 -10.19 14.50 7.45
N ASN A 117 -11.39 13.97 7.72
CA ASN A 117 -12.44 14.69 8.46
C ASN A 117 -12.27 14.57 9.99
N ASP A 118 -11.47 13.60 10.45
CA ASP A 118 -11.12 13.38 11.85
C ASP A 118 -9.69 12.81 11.94
N PRO A 119 -8.66 13.65 11.74
CA PRO A 119 -7.27 13.22 11.64
C PRO A 119 -6.71 12.56 12.90
N ARG A 120 -7.35 12.85 14.05
CA ARG A 120 -6.96 12.31 15.37
C ARG A 120 -7.78 11.11 15.80
N SER A 121 -8.71 10.64 14.97
CA SER A 121 -9.51 9.44 15.30
C SER A 121 -8.60 8.25 15.64
N PRO A 122 -8.95 7.44 16.63
CA PRO A 122 -8.16 6.24 16.96
C PRO A 122 -8.15 5.27 15.79
N PHE A 123 -7.08 4.47 15.69
CA PHE A 123 -7.08 3.37 14.72
C PHE A 123 -8.18 2.36 15.06
N PRO A 124 -8.86 1.79 14.07
CA PRO A 124 -9.79 0.68 14.29
C PRO A 124 -9.14 -0.45 15.09
N THR A 125 -9.94 -1.12 15.90
CA THR A 125 -9.48 -2.20 16.79
C THR A 125 -8.64 -3.24 16.04
N TYR A 126 -9.07 -3.66 14.85
CA TYR A 126 -8.34 -4.66 14.06
C TYR A 126 -6.96 -4.16 13.60
N LEU A 127 -6.81 -2.87 13.24
CA LEU A 127 -5.49 -2.31 12.87
C LEU A 127 -4.56 -2.26 14.09
N ASN A 128 -5.06 -1.87 15.25
CA ASN A 128 -4.27 -1.93 16.48
C ASN A 128 -3.77 -3.35 16.77
N GLN A 129 -4.61 -4.37 16.55
CA GLN A 129 -4.22 -5.78 16.66
C GLN A 129 -3.12 -6.16 15.66
N VAL A 130 -3.25 -5.74 14.38
CA VAL A 130 -2.23 -5.96 13.36
C VAL A 130 -0.91 -5.27 13.71
N PHE A 131 -0.97 -4.04 14.22
CA PHE A 131 0.22 -3.28 14.59
C PHE A 131 0.95 -3.91 15.78
N ALA A 132 0.22 -4.33 16.81
CA ALA A 132 0.75 -4.98 18.00
C ALA A 132 1.28 -6.41 17.76
N ASP A 133 0.87 -7.06 16.68
CA ASP A 133 1.30 -8.42 16.36
C ASP A 133 2.81 -8.49 16.15
N ARG A 134 3.44 -9.56 16.63
CA ARG A 134 4.90 -9.76 16.54
C ARG A 134 5.40 -10.28 15.18
N MET A 135 4.49 -10.56 14.23
CA MET A 135 4.91 -10.90 12.88
C MET A 135 5.73 -9.76 12.28
N ARG A 136 6.73 -10.11 11.48
CA ARG A 136 7.55 -9.12 10.78
C ARG A 136 6.73 -8.36 9.76
N LYS A 137 6.79 -7.03 9.81
CA LYS A 137 6.04 -6.14 8.89
C LYS A 137 6.97 -5.38 7.96
N ILE A 138 6.46 -5.13 6.77
CA ILE A 138 7.05 -4.21 5.80
C ILE A 138 6.02 -3.11 5.59
N TRP A 139 6.25 -1.97 6.22
CA TRP A 139 5.38 -0.80 6.18
C TRP A 139 5.62 -0.04 4.88
N THR A 140 4.65 -0.09 3.98
CA THR A 140 4.72 0.61 2.70
C THR A 140 3.81 1.82 2.76
N PHE A 141 4.39 2.98 3.10
CA PHE A 141 3.69 4.26 3.17
C PHE A 141 3.53 4.84 1.76
N ILE A 142 2.29 5.03 1.32
CA ILE A 142 2.00 5.59 0.01
C ILE A 142 1.73 7.08 0.15
N VAL A 143 2.46 7.87 -0.62
CA VAL A 143 2.34 9.32 -0.72
C VAL A 143 2.18 9.71 -2.19
N GLU A 144 1.53 10.85 -2.43
CA GLU A 144 1.41 11.44 -3.76
C GLU A 144 1.59 12.98 -3.66
N LYS A 145 1.99 13.61 -4.76
CA LYS A 145 2.36 15.04 -4.77
C LYS A 145 1.22 15.94 -4.27
N ASP A 146 0.08 15.85 -4.89
CA ASP A 146 -1.03 16.81 -4.73
C ASP A 146 -2.20 16.19 -3.93
N TRP A 147 -1.89 15.30 -2.96
CA TRP A 147 -2.94 14.74 -2.14
C TRP A 147 -3.51 15.80 -1.20
N ARG A 148 -4.71 16.27 -1.50
CA ARG A 148 -5.47 17.30 -0.75
C ARG A 148 -4.66 18.58 -0.47
N ASP A 149 -5.10 19.37 0.50
CA ASP A 149 -4.45 20.59 0.95
C ASP A 149 -3.26 20.34 1.89
N GLU A 150 -2.53 21.39 2.22
CA GLU A 150 -1.35 21.35 3.07
C GLU A 150 -1.66 20.84 4.47
N GLN A 151 -2.78 21.30 5.08
CA GLN A 151 -3.15 20.87 6.43
C GLN A 151 -3.40 19.36 6.50
N ASN A 152 -4.12 18.80 5.52
CA ASN A 152 -4.34 17.36 5.44
C ASN A 152 -3.01 16.58 5.30
N ARG A 153 -2.03 17.12 4.55
CA ARG A 153 -0.71 16.51 4.42
C ARG A 153 0.09 16.55 5.73
N LEU A 154 0.04 17.66 6.47
CA LEU A 154 0.66 17.78 7.78
C LEU A 154 0.03 16.83 8.80
N ASP A 155 -1.29 16.71 8.81
CA ASP A 155 -2.01 15.77 9.68
C ASP A 155 -1.65 14.32 9.33
N TYR A 156 -1.48 14.01 8.04
CA TYR A 156 -1.01 12.69 7.62
C TYR A 156 0.44 12.41 8.05
N VAL A 157 1.33 13.40 8.02
CA VAL A 157 2.69 13.28 8.58
C VAL A 157 2.63 12.95 10.07
N GLN A 158 1.76 13.62 10.82
CA GLN A 158 1.56 13.30 12.24
C GLN A 158 1.06 11.86 12.42
N ARG A 159 0.15 11.41 11.58
CA ARG A 159 -0.36 10.03 11.60
C ARG A 159 0.73 8.99 11.33
N ILE A 160 1.67 9.29 10.42
CA ILE A 160 2.83 8.42 10.18
C ILE A 160 3.73 8.37 11.43
N ARG A 161 3.90 9.47 12.17
CA ARG A 161 4.63 9.47 13.45
C ARG A 161 3.98 8.55 14.48
N ASP A 162 2.64 8.59 14.58
CA ASP A 162 1.91 7.71 15.49
C ASP A 162 2.08 6.23 15.11
N ILE A 163 2.04 5.91 13.81
CA ILE A 163 2.32 4.56 13.30
C ILE A 163 3.76 4.15 13.58
N GLN A 164 4.72 5.07 13.43
CA GLN A 164 6.14 4.77 13.63
C GLN A 164 6.44 4.29 15.06
N LEU A 165 5.69 4.76 16.05
CA LEU A 165 5.79 4.28 17.43
C LEU A 165 5.41 2.80 17.59
N GLN A 166 4.70 2.23 16.62
CA GLN A 166 4.28 0.82 16.60
C GLN A 166 5.25 -0.08 15.80
N ILE A 167 6.27 0.51 15.15
CA ILE A 167 7.20 -0.21 14.30
C ILE A 167 8.24 -0.94 15.14
N HIS A 168 8.29 -2.26 14.98
CA HIS A 168 9.27 -3.10 15.68
C HIS A 168 10.67 -3.02 15.03
N PRO A 169 11.77 -3.28 15.78
CA PRO A 169 13.14 -3.24 15.24
C PRO A 169 13.39 -4.16 14.04
N ARG A 170 12.62 -5.25 13.91
CA ARG A 170 12.73 -6.19 12.78
C ARG A 170 11.96 -5.74 11.53
N ASP A 171 11.07 -4.79 11.69
CA ASP A 171 10.26 -4.27 10.60
C ASP A 171 11.11 -3.47 9.61
N ARG A 172 10.55 -3.21 8.44
CA ARG A 172 11.14 -2.35 7.43
C ARG A 172 10.10 -1.31 7.00
N ALA A 173 10.59 -0.15 6.59
CA ALA A 173 9.75 0.93 6.11
C ALA A 173 10.15 1.32 4.68
N LEU A 174 9.16 1.54 3.85
CA LEU A 174 9.27 1.98 2.46
C LEU A 174 8.28 3.10 2.22
N PHE A 175 8.74 4.21 1.66
CA PHE A 175 7.89 5.26 1.10
C PHE A 175 7.74 5.04 -0.39
N LEU A 176 6.51 4.89 -0.83
CA LEU A 176 6.14 4.71 -2.23
C LEU A 176 5.51 6.00 -2.74
N PHE A 177 6.26 6.76 -3.54
CA PHE A 177 5.76 7.98 -4.17
C PHE A 177 4.97 7.60 -5.42
N ASN A 178 3.67 7.54 -5.24
CA ASN A 178 2.74 7.09 -6.29
C ASN A 178 2.37 8.22 -7.25
N LYS A 179 1.76 7.85 -8.39
CA LYS A 179 1.36 8.76 -9.46
C LYS A 179 2.53 9.62 -9.98
N ILE A 180 3.72 9.04 -10.03
CA ILE A 180 4.94 9.74 -10.48
C ILE A 180 4.83 10.26 -11.90
N ASP A 181 3.99 9.63 -12.74
CA ASP A 181 3.66 10.03 -14.10
C ASP A 181 2.95 11.40 -14.19
N LEU A 182 2.27 11.81 -13.12
CA LEU A 182 1.62 13.13 -13.02
C LEU A 182 2.60 14.22 -12.56
N THR A 183 3.90 13.92 -12.50
CA THR A 183 4.94 14.84 -12.06
C THR A 183 5.97 15.09 -13.16
N GLY A 184 6.75 16.16 -13.04
CA GLY A 184 7.87 16.46 -13.98
C GLY A 184 9.15 15.62 -13.69
N PHE A 185 9.10 14.61 -12.82
CA PHE A 185 10.31 13.85 -12.42
C PHE A 185 10.61 12.66 -13.31
N VAL A 186 9.70 12.25 -14.19
CA VAL A 186 9.91 11.17 -15.15
C VAL A 186 10.80 11.70 -16.29
N ILE A 187 11.99 11.13 -16.43
CA ILE A 187 13.01 11.53 -17.43
C ILE A 187 13.14 10.52 -18.58
N GLY A 188 12.31 9.49 -18.58
CA GLY A 188 12.25 8.44 -19.61
C GLY A 188 11.47 7.24 -19.10
N ARG A 189 11.19 6.27 -19.97
CA ARG A 189 10.44 5.07 -19.61
C ARG A 189 11.08 4.36 -18.43
N GLY A 190 10.36 4.23 -17.32
CA GLY A 190 10.83 3.62 -16.07
C GLY A 190 11.96 4.38 -15.36
N ARG A 191 12.36 5.57 -15.85
CA ARG A 191 13.45 6.36 -15.29
C ARG A 191 12.93 7.63 -14.64
N VAL A 192 13.34 7.85 -13.39
CA VAL A 192 12.89 8.97 -12.57
C VAL A 192 14.08 9.67 -11.92
N ASN A 193 14.05 10.99 -11.87
CA ASN A 193 14.94 11.78 -11.03
C ASN A 193 14.53 11.58 -9.55
N ARG A 194 15.06 10.52 -8.93
CA ARG A 194 14.68 10.10 -7.57
C ARG A 194 15.03 11.14 -6.50
N ALA A 195 16.13 11.86 -6.68
CA ALA A 195 16.54 12.89 -5.74
C ALA A 195 15.55 14.05 -5.73
N ALA A 196 15.17 14.55 -6.92
CA ALA A 196 14.18 15.61 -7.04
C ALA A 196 12.80 15.15 -6.55
N ALA A 197 12.38 13.93 -6.89
CA ALA A 197 11.13 13.35 -6.42
C ALA A 197 11.08 13.21 -4.90
N LYS A 198 12.18 12.77 -4.26
CA LYS A 198 12.27 12.67 -2.81
C LYS A 198 12.19 14.05 -2.14
N LYS A 199 12.93 15.04 -2.71
CA LYS A 199 12.88 16.42 -2.22
C LYS A 199 11.47 16.99 -2.32
N ASP A 200 10.75 16.76 -3.42
CA ASP A 200 9.38 17.23 -3.59
C ASP A 200 8.43 16.62 -2.51
N VAL A 201 8.62 15.35 -2.15
CA VAL A 201 7.88 14.76 -1.02
C VAL A 201 8.26 15.41 0.30
N GLU A 202 9.53 15.72 0.56
CA GLU A 202 9.95 16.43 1.76
C GLU A 202 9.37 17.86 1.83
N ASP A 203 9.28 18.55 0.70
CA ASP A 203 8.71 19.90 0.59
C ASP A 203 7.17 19.90 0.80
N ASN A 204 6.46 18.88 0.25
CA ASN A 204 5.00 18.77 0.37
C ASN A 204 4.53 18.11 1.68
N TYR A 205 5.38 17.32 2.32
CA TYR A 205 5.12 16.60 3.59
C TYR A 205 6.25 16.87 4.58
N PRO A 206 6.38 18.08 5.12
CA PRO A 206 7.51 18.48 5.96
C PRO A 206 7.71 17.54 7.15
N GLY A 207 8.91 16.95 7.23
CA GLY A 207 9.29 16.05 8.31
C GLY A 207 8.75 14.62 8.20
N ILE A 208 8.24 14.20 7.05
CA ILE A 208 7.69 12.84 6.85
C ILE A 208 8.72 11.72 7.08
N PHE A 209 9.99 11.97 6.76
CA PHE A 209 11.06 10.98 6.95
C PHE A 209 11.73 11.06 8.32
N GLU A 210 11.53 12.14 9.08
CA GLU A 210 12.21 12.36 10.37
C GLU A 210 12.01 11.22 11.39
N PRO A 211 10.80 10.61 11.53
CA PRO A 211 10.62 9.46 12.41
C PRO A 211 11.51 8.25 12.08
N PHE A 212 12.02 8.20 10.84
CA PHE A 212 12.87 7.12 10.34
C PHE A 212 14.34 7.50 10.24
N ARG A 213 14.76 8.61 10.84
CA ARG A 213 16.16 9.01 10.90
C ARG A 213 16.97 7.97 11.66
N ASN A 214 18.11 7.58 11.10
CA ASN A 214 19.03 6.68 11.77
C ASN A 214 19.86 7.45 12.79
N THR A 215 19.63 7.19 14.07
CA THR A 215 20.35 7.84 15.18
C THR A 215 21.58 7.07 15.66
N HIS A 216 21.90 5.93 15.02
CA HIS A 216 23.05 5.14 15.43
C HIS A 216 24.38 5.86 15.06
N PRO A 217 25.32 6.06 16.00
CA PRO A 217 26.50 6.90 15.81
C PRO A 217 27.35 6.56 14.58
N ILE A 218 27.51 5.27 14.28
CA ILE A 218 28.38 4.81 13.19
C ILE A 218 27.60 4.66 11.88
N THR A 219 26.43 3.98 11.92
CA THR A 219 25.71 3.62 10.68
C THR A 219 24.93 4.77 10.07
N SER A 220 24.66 5.85 10.82
CA SER A 220 23.97 7.03 10.30
C SER A 220 24.76 7.75 9.19
N PHE A 221 26.11 7.67 9.19
CA PHE A 221 26.94 8.23 8.12
C PHE A 221 26.68 7.58 6.76
N TRP A 222 26.50 6.26 6.74
CA TRP A 222 26.34 5.48 5.50
C TRP A 222 24.88 5.24 5.15
N LYS A 223 24.02 5.19 6.16
CA LYS A 223 22.59 4.94 6.03
C LYS A 223 21.83 5.91 6.93
N PRO A 224 21.63 7.16 6.50
CA PRO A 224 21.02 8.20 7.33
C PRO A 224 19.54 7.93 7.65
N TRP A 225 18.87 7.04 6.89
CA TRP A 225 17.47 6.70 7.04
C TRP A 225 17.27 5.21 7.27
N ARG A 226 16.31 4.86 8.14
CA ARG A 226 15.81 3.49 8.36
C ARG A 226 14.66 3.14 7.44
N CYS A 227 14.34 4.00 6.51
CA CYS A 227 13.35 3.77 5.47
C CYS A 227 13.98 3.90 4.08
N GLU A 228 13.28 3.38 3.09
CA GLU A 228 13.64 3.53 1.69
C GLU A 228 12.59 4.34 0.94
N PHE A 229 12.94 4.85 -0.22
CA PHE A 229 12.08 5.66 -1.06
C PHE A 229 12.07 5.11 -2.48
N LEU A 230 10.87 4.86 -3.03
CA LEU A 230 10.67 4.42 -4.41
C LEU A 230 9.59 5.26 -5.09
N PRO A 231 9.87 5.82 -6.28
CA PRO A 231 8.83 6.33 -7.15
C PRO A 231 8.02 5.15 -7.73
N PHE A 232 6.71 5.36 -7.93
CA PHE A 232 5.81 4.35 -8.45
C PHE A 232 4.78 4.95 -9.40
N GLN A 233 4.43 4.16 -10.42
CA GLN A 233 3.34 4.43 -11.34
C GLN A 233 2.48 3.17 -11.45
N THR A 234 1.18 3.31 -11.26
CA THR A 234 0.23 2.22 -11.50
C THR A 234 -0.02 2.05 -13.00
N GLY A 235 -0.32 3.13 -13.70
CA GLY A 235 -0.63 3.19 -15.13
C GLY A 235 -1.44 4.43 -15.45
N THR A 236 -1.89 4.53 -16.68
CA THR A 236 -2.76 5.61 -17.15
C THR A 236 -4.21 5.18 -17.13
N TYR A 237 -5.09 6.14 -16.90
CA TYR A 237 -6.53 5.95 -16.87
C TYR A 237 -7.16 6.78 -18.00
N THR A 238 -7.95 6.14 -18.83
CA THR A 238 -8.67 6.80 -19.93
C THR A 238 -10.17 6.58 -19.75
N VAL A 239 -10.95 7.66 -19.87
CA VAL A 239 -12.41 7.57 -19.88
C VAL A 239 -12.84 7.30 -21.31
N ASP A 240 -13.61 6.25 -21.53
CA ASP A 240 -14.30 6.04 -22.78
C ASP A 240 -15.51 7.00 -22.86
N ASN A 241 -15.43 7.94 -23.75
CA ASN A 241 -16.47 8.97 -23.91
C ASN A 241 -17.82 8.41 -24.38
N SER A 242 -17.87 7.17 -24.88
CA SER A 242 -19.11 6.54 -25.37
C SER A 242 -19.95 5.94 -24.24
N ASN A 243 -19.31 5.44 -23.18
CA ASN A 243 -19.97 4.74 -22.08
C ASN A 243 -19.62 5.26 -20.69
N GLY A 244 -18.70 6.25 -20.59
CA GLY A 244 -18.21 6.81 -19.33
C GLY A 244 -17.36 5.86 -18.47
N GLN A 245 -16.97 4.72 -19.02
CA GLN A 245 -16.16 3.76 -18.29
C GLN A 245 -14.69 4.18 -18.21
N LEU A 246 -14.07 3.91 -17.07
CA LEU A 246 -12.66 4.20 -16.81
C LEU A 246 -11.81 2.96 -17.12
N TYR A 247 -11.03 3.03 -18.18
CA TYR A 247 -10.10 2.00 -18.58
C TYR A 247 -8.73 2.22 -17.99
N PHE A 248 -8.07 1.14 -17.63
CA PHE A 248 -6.73 1.12 -17.09
C PHE A 248 -5.76 0.54 -18.12
N GLN A 249 -4.70 1.31 -18.41
CA GLN A 249 -3.55 0.84 -19.17
C GLN A 249 -2.33 0.80 -18.25
N ALA A 250 -1.72 -0.38 -18.13
CA ALA A 250 -0.54 -0.56 -17.29
C ALA A 250 0.62 0.36 -17.72
N GLY A 251 1.27 0.97 -16.74
CA GLY A 251 2.52 1.71 -16.96
C GLY A 251 3.72 0.79 -17.19
N ALA A 252 4.92 1.37 -17.19
CA ALA A 252 6.17 0.61 -17.35
C ALA A 252 6.34 -0.44 -16.24
N ASP A 253 6.83 -1.64 -16.61
CA ASP A 253 7.08 -2.74 -15.67
C ASP A 253 8.24 -2.49 -14.71
N ASP A 254 9.08 -1.51 -15.02
CA ASP A 254 10.20 -1.08 -14.18
C ASP A 254 9.74 -0.72 -12.76
N TYR A 255 8.56 -0.10 -12.62
CA TYR A 255 8.03 0.33 -11.31
C TYR A 255 7.61 -0.85 -10.42
N PRO A 256 6.72 -1.75 -10.85
CA PRO A 256 6.38 -2.93 -10.04
C PRO A 256 7.57 -3.88 -9.87
N ALA A 257 8.49 -3.95 -10.84
CA ALA A 257 9.73 -4.71 -10.71
C ALA A 257 10.63 -4.15 -9.59
N ALA A 258 10.86 -2.83 -9.56
CA ALA A 258 11.64 -2.19 -8.52
C ALA A 258 11.00 -2.36 -7.13
N LEU A 259 9.67 -2.20 -7.04
CA LEU A 259 8.92 -2.43 -5.80
C LEU A 259 9.11 -3.88 -5.32
N TRP A 260 8.89 -4.86 -6.21
CA TRP A 260 9.02 -6.26 -5.87
C TRP A 260 10.44 -6.65 -5.44
N GLN A 261 11.45 -6.21 -6.17
CA GLN A 261 12.86 -6.43 -5.79
C GLN A 261 13.15 -5.89 -4.39
N ARG A 262 12.62 -4.72 -4.05
CA ARG A 262 12.80 -4.12 -2.73
C ARG A 262 12.06 -4.89 -1.64
N LEU A 263 10.83 -5.31 -1.90
CA LEU A 263 10.08 -6.16 -0.97
C LEU A 263 10.79 -7.49 -0.74
N LEU A 264 11.29 -8.14 -1.79
CA LEU A 264 12.08 -9.37 -1.66
C LEU A 264 13.36 -9.18 -0.84
N HIS A 265 14.07 -8.07 -1.03
CA HIS A 265 15.23 -7.73 -0.21
C HIS A 265 14.84 -7.62 1.28
N PHE A 266 13.74 -6.96 1.58
CA PHE A 266 13.25 -6.85 2.95
C PHE A 266 12.72 -8.18 3.51
N ILE A 267 12.11 -9.03 2.71
CA ILE A 267 11.60 -10.34 3.11
C ILE A 267 12.75 -11.28 3.47
N ARG A 268 13.85 -11.27 2.72
CA ARG A 268 14.99 -12.19 2.88
C ARG A 268 16.00 -11.76 3.94
N GLY A 269 16.12 -10.47 4.18
CA GLY A 269 17.10 -9.86 5.11
C GLY A 269 16.43 -9.22 6.30
#